data_7a6c063ff34cbda384486ad292ac8532
#
_entry.id   7a6c063ff34cbda384486ad292ac8532
#
_cell.length_a   1.000
_cell.length_b   1.000
_cell.length_c   1.000
_cell.angle_alpha   90.00
_cell.angle_beta   90.00
_cell.angle_gamma   90.00
#
_symmetry.space_group_name_H-M   'P 1'
#
loop_
_entity.id
_entity.type
_entity.pdbx_description
1 polymer ?
#
loop_
_entity_poly.entity_id
_entity_poly.type
_entity_poly.pdbx_seq_one_letter_code
_entity_poly.pdbx_strand_id
1 'polypeptide(L)'
;MSNIENGLQKSEFGISSQRVLEMATIDGARALGLADYIGSLTPGKRADLILVRTTDVNMLPFTIATNMIVQAAQPSNIEAVIVDGRFLKRDGKLTTIDMAQLARDTADTIERARKEASKEGAGKGINELFTR
;
A
#
# COMPACT_ATOMS: atom_id res chain seq x y z
N MET A 1 30.70 -19.58 0.84
CA MET A 1 29.84 -18.38 1.03
C MET A 1 28.63 -18.31 0.07
N SER A 2 28.63 -19.03 -1.07
CA SER A 2 27.53 -18.92 -2.08
C SER A 2 26.18 -19.58 -1.71
N ASN A 3 26.14 -20.54 -0.79
CA ASN A 3 24.90 -21.29 -0.48
C ASN A 3 23.96 -20.60 0.49
N ILE A 4 24.42 -19.63 1.25
CA ILE A 4 23.58 -18.87 2.20
C ILE A 4 22.81 -17.75 1.46
N GLU A 5 23.44 -17.10 0.48
CA GLU A 5 22.76 -16.06 -0.34
C GLU A 5 21.64 -16.62 -1.20
N ASN A 6 21.80 -17.83 -1.76
CA ASN A 6 20.75 -18.48 -2.55
C ASN A 6 19.54 -18.95 -1.71
N GLY A 7 19.73 -19.26 -0.42
CA GLY A 7 18.66 -19.66 0.48
C GLY A 7 17.80 -18.48 0.94
N LEU A 8 18.40 -17.29 1.10
CA LEU A 8 17.70 -16.06 1.55
C LEU A 8 16.89 -15.37 0.44
N GLN A 9 17.11 -15.74 -0.83
CA GLN A 9 16.38 -15.14 -1.97
C GLN A 9 15.12 -15.90 -2.38
N LYS A 10 14.89 -17.11 -1.85
CA LYS A 10 13.67 -17.87 -2.14
C LYS A 10 12.59 -17.51 -1.14
N SER A 11 11.45 -17.02 -1.62
CA SER A 11 10.23 -16.95 -0.82
C SER A 11 9.76 -18.38 -0.46
N GLU A 12 8.98 -18.53 0.59
CA GLU A 12 8.37 -19.81 0.99
C GLU A 12 7.56 -20.48 -0.13
N PHE A 13 7.18 -19.75 -1.16
CA PHE A 13 6.43 -20.19 -2.33
C PHE A 13 7.29 -20.49 -3.56
N GLY A 14 8.61 -20.57 -3.44
CA GLY A 14 9.51 -20.85 -4.56
C GLY A 14 9.74 -19.67 -5.52
N ILE A 15 9.13 -18.51 -5.27
CA ILE A 15 9.32 -17.26 -6.03
C ILE A 15 10.26 -16.36 -5.22
N SER A 16 11.32 -15.83 -5.85
CA SER A 16 12.23 -14.91 -5.17
C SER A 16 11.56 -13.56 -4.88
N SER A 17 11.95 -12.89 -3.79
CA SER A 17 11.47 -11.53 -3.47
C SER A 17 11.77 -10.53 -4.59
N GLN A 18 12.90 -10.69 -5.29
CA GLN A 18 13.21 -9.90 -6.49
C GLN A 18 12.12 -10.06 -7.55
N ARG A 19 11.68 -11.30 -7.82
CA ARG A 19 10.66 -11.58 -8.83
C ARG A 19 9.30 -11.01 -8.41
N VAL A 20 8.94 -11.09 -7.13
CA VAL A 20 7.70 -10.47 -6.60
C VAL A 20 7.73 -8.95 -6.81
N LEU A 21 8.86 -8.29 -6.54
CA LEU A 21 9.02 -6.86 -6.75
C LEU A 21 8.92 -6.48 -8.24
N GLU A 22 9.52 -7.27 -9.13
CA GLU A 22 9.39 -7.08 -10.59
C GLU A 22 7.93 -7.20 -11.04
N MET A 23 7.20 -8.20 -10.56
CA MET A 23 5.77 -8.38 -10.85
C MET A 23 4.93 -7.18 -10.38
N ALA A 24 5.26 -6.62 -9.22
CA ALA A 24 4.58 -5.45 -8.66
C ALA A 24 4.95 -4.13 -9.34
N THR A 25 5.97 -4.10 -10.19
CA THR A 25 6.50 -2.89 -10.83
C THR A 25 6.51 -3.01 -12.35
N ILE A 26 7.64 -3.42 -12.93
CA ILE A 26 7.83 -3.40 -14.39
C ILE A 26 6.94 -4.40 -15.13
N ASP A 27 6.64 -5.56 -14.55
CA ASP A 27 5.75 -6.52 -15.22
C ASP A 27 4.30 -6.06 -15.16
N GLY A 28 3.86 -5.45 -14.05
CA GLY A 28 2.58 -4.77 -13.97
C GLY A 28 2.44 -3.67 -15.03
N ALA A 29 3.48 -2.85 -15.20
CA ALA A 29 3.53 -1.83 -16.23
C ALA A 29 3.47 -2.43 -17.65
N ARG A 30 4.15 -3.55 -17.91
CA ARG A 30 4.08 -4.26 -19.20
C ARG A 30 2.67 -4.79 -19.48
N ALA A 31 2.04 -5.39 -18.49
CA ALA A 31 0.68 -5.91 -18.61
C ALA A 31 -0.36 -4.81 -18.96
N LEU A 32 -0.11 -3.58 -18.50
CA LEU A 32 -0.92 -2.40 -18.81
C LEU A 32 -0.52 -1.66 -20.09
N GLY A 33 0.54 -2.09 -20.78
CA GLY A 33 1.10 -1.37 -21.94
C GLY A 33 1.78 -0.05 -21.59
N LEU A 34 2.20 0.14 -20.33
CA LEU A 34 2.78 1.39 -19.82
C LEU A 34 4.27 1.28 -19.50
N ALA A 35 4.94 0.20 -19.89
CA ALA A 35 6.34 -0.07 -19.51
C ALA A 35 7.34 0.99 -19.99
N ASP A 36 7.04 1.71 -21.07
CA ASP A 36 7.88 2.81 -21.56
C ASP A 36 7.79 4.06 -20.66
N TYR A 37 6.73 4.19 -19.88
CA TYR A 37 6.45 5.37 -19.07
C TYR A 37 6.66 5.17 -17.57
N ILE A 38 6.40 3.98 -17.04
CA ILE A 38 6.41 3.67 -15.60
C ILE A 38 7.04 2.29 -15.31
N GLY A 39 7.07 1.89 -14.04
CA GLY A 39 7.47 0.54 -13.60
C GLY A 39 8.96 0.36 -13.38
N SER A 40 9.78 1.37 -13.65
CA SER A 40 11.21 1.38 -13.31
C SER A 40 11.74 2.81 -13.13
N LEU A 41 12.77 2.97 -12.30
CA LEU A 41 13.47 4.24 -12.10
C LEU A 41 14.52 4.44 -13.21
N THR A 42 14.05 4.79 -14.40
CA THR A 42 14.88 5.01 -15.57
C THR A 42 14.72 6.45 -16.05
N PRO A 43 15.80 7.17 -16.39
CA PRO A 43 15.71 8.51 -16.95
C PRO A 43 14.77 8.56 -18.17
N GLY A 44 13.90 9.57 -18.22
CA GLY A 44 12.89 9.73 -19.27
C GLY A 44 11.52 9.12 -18.96
N LYS A 45 11.41 8.28 -17.92
CA LYS A 45 10.12 7.79 -17.42
C LYS A 45 9.48 8.77 -16.43
N ARG A 46 8.19 8.59 -16.19
CA ARG A 46 7.44 9.35 -15.17
C ARG A 46 7.97 9.05 -13.78
N ALA A 47 7.91 10.04 -12.92
CA ALA A 47 8.29 9.90 -11.53
C ALA A 47 7.14 9.25 -10.73
N ASP A 48 6.96 7.95 -10.93
CA ASP A 48 6.05 7.08 -10.16
C ASP A 48 6.90 6.24 -9.22
N LEU A 49 6.93 6.60 -7.94
CA LEU A 49 7.79 5.95 -6.95
C LEU A 49 7.21 6.03 -5.53
N ILE A 50 7.66 5.12 -4.69
CA ILE A 50 7.42 5.15 -3.26
C ILE A 50 8.74 5.24 -2.50
N LEU A 51 8.73 5.92 -1.35
CA LEU A 51 9.82 5.90 -0.38
C LEU A 51 9.39 5.05 0.81
N VAL A 52 10.21 4.06 1.15
CA VAL A 52 9.96 3.14 2.26
C VAL A 52 10.94 3.45 3.38
N ARG A 53 10.43 3.75 4.58
CA ARG A 53 11.24 3.95 5.78
C ARG A 53 11.71 2.60 6.30
N THR A 54 13.02 2.45 6.47
CA THR A 54 13.67 1.20 6.86
C THR A 54 14.15 1.18 8.31
N THR A 55 13.86 2.25 9.08
CA THR A 55 14.28 2.39 10.48
C THR A 55 13.27 1.88 11.49
N ASP A 56 12.08 1.46 11.04
CA ASP A 56 11.02 0.94 11.89
C ASP A 56 11.37 -0.48 12.40
N VAL A 57 10.88 -0.85 13.57
CA VAL A 57 11.21 -2.11 14.25
C VAL A 57 10.94 -3.33 13.37
N ASN A 58 9.85 -3.34 12.58
CA ASN A 58 9.52 -4.43 11.66
C ASN A 58 10.48 -4.55 10.47
N MET A 59 11.29 -3.51 10.20
CA MET A 59 12.28 -3.46 9.13
C MET A 59 13.70 -3.76 9.64
N LEU A 60 13.88 -4.10 10.91
CA LEU A 60 15.18 -4.38 11.51
C LEU A 60 15.37 -5.89 11.76
N PRO A 61 16.60 -6.42 11.60
CA PRO A 61 17.75 -5.75 10.99
C PRO A 61 17.58 -5.62 9.47
N PHE A 62 17.89 -4.44 8.93
CA PHE A 62 17.82 -4.22 7.49
C PHE A 62 18.99 -4.96 6.80
N THR A 63 18.66 -5.91 5.94
CA THR A 63 19.62 -6.79 5.27
C THR A 63 19.54 -6.64 3.74
N ILE A 64 18.70 -7.45 3.09
CA ILE A 64 18.50 -7.43 1.65
C ILE A 64 17.22 -6.62 1.36
N ALA A 65 17.36 -5.49 0.66
CA ALA A 65 16.26 -4.54 0.41
C ALA A 65 15.01 -5.19 -0.18
N THR A 66 15.18 -6.05 -1.19
CA THR A 66 14.04 -6.73 -1.85
C THR A 66 13.29 -7.66 -0.90
N ASN A 67 14.01 -8.41 -0.06
CA ASN A 67 13.40 -9.28 0.94
C ASN A 67 12.64 -8.48 2.00
N MET A 68 13.26 -7.41 2.50
CA MET A 68 12.65 -6.57 3.52
C MET A 68 11.39 -5.88 3.02
N ILE A 69 11.42 -5.37 1.79
CA ILE A 69 10.25 -4.73 1.18
C ILE A 69 9.12 -5.75 0.99
N VAL A 70 9.41 -6.94 0.46
CA VAL A 70 8.38 -7.92 0.11
C VAL A 70 7.81 -8.64 1.34
N GLN A 71 8.64 -8.91 2.36
CA GLN A 71 8.24 -9.76 3.48
C GLN A 71 7.89 -8.98 4.75
N ALA A 72 8.48 -7.80 4.96
CA ALA A 72 8.38 -7.08 6.23
C ALA A 72 7.71 -5.71 6.11
N ALA A 73 7.75 -5.06 4.94
CA ALA A 73 7.20 -3.71 4.80
C ALA A 73 5.68 -3.70 4.93
N GLN A 74 5.18 -2.69 5.63
CA GLN A 74 3.77 -2.44 5.89
C GLN A 74 3.39 -1.05 5.35
N PRO A 75 2.09 -0.75 5.17
CA PRO A 75 1.64 0.58 4.74
C PRO A 75 2.14 1.74 5.61
N SER A 76 2.40 1.48 6.91
CA SER A 76 2.98 2.45 7.85
C SER A 76 4.42 2.81 7.53
N ASN A 77 5.17 1.94 6.86
CA ASN A 77 6.55 2.21 6.45
C ASN A 77 6.62 3.09 5.18
N ILE A 78 5.51 3.31 4.47
CA ILE A 78 5.51 4.17 3.28
C ILE A 78 5.58 5.63 3.72
N GLU A 79 6.73 6.24 3.55
CA GLU A 79 7.02 7.63 3.91
C GLU A 79 6.45 8.61 2.88
N ALA A 80 6.64 8.30 1.60
CA ALA A 80 6.11 9.11 0.51
C ALA A 80 5.59 8.24 -0.64
N VAL A 81 4.58 8.76 -1.34
CA VAL A 81 4.06 8.25 -2.62
C VAL A 81 4.07 9.40 -3.60
N ILE A 82 4.74 9.20 -4.73
CA ILE A 82 4.82 10.16 -5.81
C ILE A 82 4.25 9.50 -7.06
N VAL A 83 3.34 10.19 -7.74
CA VAL A 83 2.75 9.77 -9.01
C VAL A 83 2.83 10.91 -9.99
N ASP A 84 3.43 10.67 -11.14
CA ASP A 84 3.67 11.67 -12.19
C ASP A 84 4.35 12.95 -11.62
N GLY A 85 5.30 12.75 -10.70
CA GLY A 85 6.03 13.82 -10.01
C GLY A 85 5.26 14.54 -8.90
N ARG A 86 4.01 14.16 -8.60
CA ARG A 86 3.17 14.78 -7.55
C ARG A 86 3.17 13.94 -6.30
N PHE A 87 3.37 14.56 -5.15
CA PHE A 87 3.22 13.89 -3.86
C PHE A 87 1.74 13.63 -3.57
N LEU A 88 1.36 12.36 -3.46
CA LEU A 88 0.06 11.92 -2.93
C LEU A 88 0.14 11.61 -1.43
N LYS A 89 1.32 11.18 -0.96
CA LYS A 89 1.65 10.99 0.44
C LYS A 89 3.03 11.60 0.70
N ARG A 90 3.21 12.34 1.80
CA ARG A 90 4.47 12.92 2.22
C ARG A 90 4.55 12.91 3.74
N ASP A 91 5.72 12.58 4.29
CA ASP A 91 5.95 12.47 5.73
C ASP A 91 4.89 11.59 6.42
N GLY A 92 4.53 10.48 5.75
CA GLY A 92 3.51 9.54 6.22
C GLY A 92 2.05 10.03 6.10
N LYS A 93 1.78 11.26 5.63
CA LYS A 93 0.44 11.85 5.54
C LYS A 93 -0.02 12.03 4.09
N LEU A 94 -1.31 11.82 3.83
CA LEU A 94 -1.92 12.13 2.54
C LEU A 94 -1.91 13.65 2.32
N THR A 95 -1.57 14.08 1.10
CA THR A 95 -1.41 15.51 0.78
C THR A 95 -2.70 16.17 0.32
N THR A 96 -3.66 15.39 -0.19
CA THR A 96 -4.90 15.90 -0.81
C THR A 96 -6.16 15.51 -0.05
N ILE A 97 -6.04 14.71 1.00
CA ILE A 97 -7.18 14.22 1.79
C ILE A 97 -7.02 14.66 3.23
N ASP A 98 -7.99 15.43 3.73
CA ASP A 98 -8.15 15.68 5.16
C ASP A 98 -8.81 14.46 5.81
N MET A 99 -7.99 13.64 6.49
CA MET A 99 -8.46 12.43 7.16
C MET A 99 -9.45 12.72 8.28
N ALA A 100 -9.33 13.86 8.95
CA ALA A 100 -10.25 14.23 10.01
C ALA A 100 -11.62 14.62 9.44
N GLN A 101 -11.63 15.33 8.32
CA GLN A 101 -12.89 15.65 7.62
C GLN A 101 -13.53 14.38 7.05
N LEU A 102 -12.74 13.50 6.41
CA LEU A 102 -13.23 12.23 5.88
C LEU A 102 -13.87 11.36 6.97
N ALA A 103 -13.25 11.28 8.14
CA ALA A 103 -13.82 10.54 9.27
C ALA A 103 -15.16 11.12 9.73
N ARG A 104 -15.30 12.44 9.81
CA ARG A 104 -16.59 13.12 10.12
C ARG A 104 -17.65 12.82 9.08
N ASP A 105 -17.33 13.01 7.80
CA ASP A 105 -18.27 12.79 6.70
C ASP A 105 -18.75 11.33 6.63
N THR A 106 -17.86 10.39 6.94
CA THR A 106 -18.18 8.96 7.01
C THR A 106 -19.13 8.68 8.17
N ALA A 107 -18.86 9.22 9.36
CA ALA A 107 -19.74 9.07 10.53
C ALA A 107 -21.13 9.64 10.27
N ASP A 108 -21.20 10.82 9.68
CA ASP A 108 -22.48 11.48 9.33
C ASP A 108 -23.26 10.68 8.28
N THR A 109 -22.56 10.06 7.34
CA THR A 109 -23.18 9.20 6.32
C THR A 109 -23.78 7.95 6.93
N ILE A 110 -23.04 7.29 7.83
CA ILE A 110 -23.51 6.11 8.56
C ILE A 110 -24.74 6.47 9.41
N GLU A 111 -24.71 7.61 10.11
CA GLU A 111 -25.82 8.05 10.96
C GLU A 111 -27.07 8.35 10.11
N ARG A 112 -26.93 8.98 8.95
CA ARG A 112 -28.04 9.19 8.00
C ARG A 112 -28.63 7.87 7.52
N ALA A 113 -27.79 6.93 7.09
CA ALA A 113 -28.24 5.62 6.62
C ALA A 113 -29.00 4.84 7.71
N ARG A 114 -28.53 4.91 8.96
CA ARG A 114 -29.22 4.30 10.12
C ARG A 114 -30.61 4.91 10.36
N LYS A 115 -30.73 6.23 10.27
CA LYS A 115 -32.01 6.93 10.44
C LYS A 115 -33.01 6.58 9.32
N GLU A 116 -32.54 6.48 8.09
CA GLU A 116 -33.39 6.09 6.96
C GLU A 116 -33.87 4.63 7.09
N ALA A 117 -32.97 3.70 7.37
CA ALA A 117 -33.31 2.30 7.60
C ALA A 117 -34.30 2.11 8.76
N SER A 118 -34.19 2.93 9.82
CA SER A 118 -35.13 2.89 10.95
C SER A 118 -36.54 3.38 10.58
N LYS A 119 -36.66 4.32 9.64
CA LYS A 119 -37.96 4.82 9.13
C LYS A 119 -38.67 3.79 8.26
N GLU A 120 -37.94 3.00 7.49
CA GLU A 120 -38.50 1.98 6.58
C GLU A 120 -38.85 0.65 7.27
N GLY A 121 -38.73 0.55 8.59
CA GLY A 121 -39.06 -0.69 9.35
C GLY A 121 -38.03 -1.81 9.23
N ALA A 122 -36.92 -1.61 8.52
CA ALA A 122 -35.81 -2.58 8.39
C ALA A 122 -34.88 -2.63 9.63
N GLY A 123 -35.21 -1.86 10.67
CA GLY A 123 -34.30 -1.50 11.76
C GLY A 123 -33.98 -2.55 12.79
N LYS A 124 -34.50 -3.77 12.73
CA LYS A 124 -34.11 -4.81 13.72
C LYS A 124 -32.86 -5.59 13.35
N GLY A 125 -32.53 -5.72 12.06
CA GLY A 125 -31.36 -6.50 11.63
C GLY A 125 -30.03 -5.74 11.58
N ILE A 126 -30.07 -4.42 11.39
CA ILE A 126 -28.84 -3.61 11.22
C ILE A 126 -28.20 -3.25 12.56
N ASN A 127 -28.98 -3.05 13.61
CA ASN A 127 -28.43 -2.72 14.94
C ASN A 127 -27.66 -3.88 15.58
N GLU A 128 -28.00 -5.13 15.24
CA GLU A 128 -27.29 -6.32 15.77
C GLU A 128 -25.90 -6.50 15.14
N LEU A 129 -25.66 -5.96 13.93
CA LEU A 129 -24.37 -6.07 13.24
C LEU A 129 -23.29 -5.12 13.79
N PHE A 130 -23.69 -4.07 14.53
CA PHE A 130 -22.77 -3.03 15.02
C PHE A 130 -22.65 -2.98 16.55
N THR A 131 -23.20 -3.96 17.28
CA THR A 131 -23.16 -4.03 18.75
C THR A 131 -22.20 -5.11 19.31
N ARG A 132 -21.24 -5.57 18.48
CA ARG A 132 -20.15 -6.44 18.95
C ARG A 132 -18.81 -5.78 18.91
#